data_f3a7ce7d43a9daf949856b3360b38969
#
_entry.id   f3a7ce7d43a9daf949856b3360b38969
#
_cell.length_a   1.000
_cell.length_b   1.000
_cell.length_c   1.000
_cell.angle_alpha   90.00
_cell.angle_beta   90.00
_cell.angle_gamma   90.00
#
_symmetry.space_group_name_H-M   'P 1'
#
loop_
_entity.id
_entity.type
_entity.pdbx_description
1 polymer ?
#
loop_
_entity_poly.entity_id
_entity_poly.type
_entity_poly.pdbx_seq_one_letter_code
_entity_poly.pdbx_strand_id
1 'polypeptide(L)'
;MQVDLNKLKTFYTLAKAESYTGCAQRLCLTQSAVSHAIKKLEADLGFDLVDRAGRKFRLTREGEFLFQQCAGIFDRIDDTLDALAAGKGHRISLTLGAPAEFGSSVLIKGMAPFLNKHPHVHVDFFLDPYLLAPLLSDDLDVIVDCIPHVHETLVCVPLMREEYVVIASRSYAADRRIQTIADLSRCRLLSFDKDLRWWKNFINALAGHADFGCDTVIRISSVRGIINGALASMGVGFVPKYTVLKELESGQLMELFPDTEVLNDQINIYLKKRNFEKPPFPDLIRHIRSLRLH
;
A
#
# COMPACT_ATOMS: atom_id res chain seq x y z
N MET A 1 7.03 12.28 30.60
CA MET A 1 7.97 13.00 29.74
C MET A 1 7.19 14.09 29.04
N GLN A 2 7.51 15.38 29.24
CA GLN A 2 6.80 16.49 28.61
C GLN A 2 7.71 17.08 27.54
N VAL A 3 7.48 16.72 26.29
CA VAL A 3 8.26 17.23 25.16
C VAL A 3 7.60 18.49 24.62
N ASP A 4 8.40 19.57 24.46
CA ASP A 4 7.93 20.85 23.94
C ASP A 4 7.74 20.78 22.41
N LEU A 5 6.54 21.09 21.93
CA LEU A 5 6.18 21.05 20.50
C LEU A 5 7.06 21.99 19.64
N ASN A 6 7.49 23.13 20.19
CA ASN A 6 8.37 24.05 19.46
C ASN A 6 9.76 23.46 19.23
N LYS A 7 10.27 22.65 20.17
CA LYS A 7 11.54 21.96 19.97
C LYS A 7 11.43 20.86 18.92
N LEU A 8 10.29 20.10 18.91
CA LEU A 8 10.01 19.12 17.87
C LEU A 8 9.89 19.79 16.49
N LYS A 9 9.19 20.93 16.38
CA LYS A 9 9.09 21.69 15.12
C LYS A 9 10.47 22.19 14.67
N THR A 10 11.31 22.64 15.60
CA THR A 10 12.68 23.05 15.30
C THR A 10 13.52 21.89 14.77
N PHE A 11 13.42 20.73 15.39
CA PHE A 11 14.10 19.52 14.92
C PHE A 11 13.61 19.09 13.54
N TYR A 12 12.29 19.01 13.33
CA TYR A 12 11.68 18.66 12.06
C TYR A 12 12.15 19.62 10.93
N THR A 13 12.14 20.93 11.21
CA THR A 13 12.59 21.94 10.23
C THR A 13 14.09 21.82 9.97
N LEU A 14 14.90 21.50 10.98
CA LEU A 14 16.34 21.28 10.81
C LEU A 14 16.63 20.05 9.95
N ALA A 15 15.93 18.95 10.20
CA ALA A 15 16.06 17.72 9.41
C ALA A 15 15.70 17.95 7.94
N LYS A 16 14.60 18.68 7.68
CA LYS A 16 14.15 19.04 6.32
C LYS A 16 15.08 20.04 5.60
N ALA A 17 15.78 20.90 6.36
CA ALA A 17 16.71 21.88 5.81
C ALA A 17 18.14 21.36 5.65
N GLU A 18 18.48 20.27 6.32
CA GLU A 18 19.83 19.68 6.43
C GLU A 18 20.93 20.70 6.77
N SER A 19 20.54 21.82 7.39
CA SER A 19 21.40 22.95 7.68
C SER A 19 20.87 23.78 8.84
N TYR A 20 21.70 24.02 9.85
CA TYR A 20 21.38 24.92 10.97
C TYR A 20 21.08 26.35 10.53
N THR A 21 21.81 26.85 9.56
CA THR A 21 21.57 28.19 9.00
C THR A 21 20.27 28.23 8.22
N GLY A 22 20.01 27.24 7.38
CA GLY A 22 18.75 27.12 6.63
C GLY A 22 17.54 26.96 7.55
N CYS A 23 17.66 26.18 8.62
CA CYS A 23 16.62 26.06 9.65
C CYS A 23 16.37 27.41 10.36
N ALA A 24 17.44 28.11 10.76
CA ALA A 24 17.33 29.38 11.44
C ALA A 24 16.60 30.43 10.58
N GLN A 25 16.90 30.49 9.28
CA GLN A 25 16.21 31.38 8.33
C GLN A 25 14.72 31.03 8.22
N ARG A 26 14.38 29.77 8.08
CA ARG A 26 12.96 29.31 7.96
C ARG A 26 12.13 29.60 9.20
N LEU A 27 12.73 29.52 10.39
CA LEU A 27 12.04 29.72 11.66
C LEU A 27 12.19 31.19 12.20
N CYS A 28 12.86 32.07 11.47
CA CYS A 28 13.18 33.42 11.93
C CYS A 28 13.91 33.41 13.29
N LEU A 29 14.84 32.47 13.48
CA LEU A 29 15.68 32.31 14.66
C LEU A 29 17.14 32.52 14.35
N THR A 30 17.97 32.61 15.40
CA THR A 30 19.43 32.55 15.25
C THR A 30 19.91 31.10 15.16
N GLN A 31 21.04 30.85 14.50
CA GLN A 31 21.62 29.51 14.44
C GLN A 31 21.93 28.96 15.85
N SER A 32 22.36 29.83 16.78
CA SER A 32 22.60 29.45 18.17
C SER A 32 21.33 29.03 18.89
N ALA A 33 20.20 29.68 18.63
CA ALA A 33 18.90 29.33 19.20
C ALA A 33 18.44 27.94 18.68
N VAL A 34 18.59 27.68 17.38
CA VAL A 34 18.31 26.36 16.80
C VAL A 34 19.20 25.30 17.46
N SER A 35 20.51 25.52 17.53
CA SER A 35 21.43 24.55 18.16
C SER A 35 21.08 24.27 19.62
N HIS A 36 20.70 25.31 20.37
CA HIS A 36 20.27 25.17 21.76
C HIS A 36 18.98 24.39 21.91
N ALA A 37 17.99 24.66 21.04
CA ALA A 37 16.72 23.94 21.03
C ALA A 37 16.90 22.44 20.76
N ILE A 38 17.77 22.09 19.79
CA ILE A 38 18.09 20.69 19.48
C ILE A 38 18.79 20.01 20.67
N LYS A 39 19.84 20.62 21.25
CA LYS A 39 20.51 20.07 22.42
C LYS A 39 19.57 19.83 23.59
N LYS A 40 18.63 20.76 23.81
CA LYS A 40 17.64 20.60 24.87
C LYS A 40 16.64 19.49 24.57
N LEU A 41 16.23 19.33 23.30
CA LEU A 41 15.39 18.22 22.89
C LEU A 41 16.08 16.87 23.09
N GLU A 42 17.35 16.74 22.67
CA GLU A 42 18.16 15.55 22.87
C GLU A 42 18.31 15.22 24.37
N ALA A 43 18.54 16.23 25.21
CA ALA A 43 18.61 16.06 26.65
C ALA A 43 17.27 15.61 27.27
N ASP A 44 16.13 16.17 26.80
CA ASP A 44 14.79 15.80 27.27
C ASP A 44 14.42 14.37 26.84
N LEU A 45 14.93 13.90 25.69
CA LEU A 45 14.67 12.56 25.16
C LEU A 45 15.66 11.50 25.63
N GLY A 46 16.88 11.91 25.98
CA GLY A 46 17.99 11.00 26.37
C GLY A 46 18.72 10.38 25.17
N PHE A 47 18.54 10.90 23.96
CA PHE A 47 19.15 10.41 22.73
C PHE A 47 19.72 11.57 21.91
N ASP A 48 20.85 11.32 21.23
CA ASP A 48 21.34 12.22 20.19
C ASP A 48 20.49 12.03 18.91
N LEU A 49 20.01 13.11 18.34
CA LEU A 49 19.19 13.10 17.11
C LEU A 49 20.01 13.50 15.87
N VAL A 50 21.11 14.23 16.07
CA VAL A 50 22.01 14.70 15.02
C VAL A 50 23.40 14.14 15.23
N ASP A 51 23.93 13.51 14.20
CA ASP A 51 25.33 13.03 14.19
C ASP A 51 26.28 14.24 14.03
N ARG A 52 27.11 14.43 15.05
CA ARG A 52 28.09 15.52 15.11
C ARG A 52 29.52 15.10 14.75
N ALA A 53 29.74 13.80 14.45
CA ALA A 53 31.06 13.29 14.15
C ALA A 53 31.54 13.65 12.73
N GLY A 54 30.62 14.00 11.81
CA GLY A 54 30.92 14.31 10.42
C GLY A 54 30.96 15.81 10.10
N ARG A 55 31.54 16.16 8.92
CA ARG A 55 31.50 17.51 8.36
C ARG A 55 30.15 17.87 7.71
N LYS A 56 29.34 16.88 7.39
CA LYS A 56 28.02 17.06 6.77
C LYS A 56 26.93 16.78 7.80
N PHE A 57 25.82 17.49 7.68
CA PHE A 57 24.63 17.22 8.49
C PHE A 57 24.12 15.80 8.24
N ARG A 58 23.89 15.05 9.31
CA ARG A 58 23.26 13.72 9.28
C ARG A 58 22.42 13.53 10.54
N LEU A 59 21.33 12.81 10.40
CA LEU A 59 20.56 12.33 11.53
C LEU A 59 21.18 11.04 12.07
N THR A 60 20.98 10.78 13.35
CA THR A 60 21.19 9.46 13.95
C THR A 60 20.02 8.55 13.56
N ARG A 61 20.10 7.25 13.89
CA ARG A 61 18.98 6.32 13.70
C ARG A 61 17.73 6.77 14.45
N GLU A 62 17.89 7.24 15.68
CA GLU A 62 16.83 7.80 16.53
C GLU A 62 16.28 9.10 15.93
N GLY A 63 17.16 9.94 15.36
CA GLY A 63 16.79 11.15 14.65
C GLY A 63 15.99 10.87 13.38
N GLU A 64 16.38 9.90 12.57
CA GLU A 64 15.61 9.50 11.37
C GLU A 64 14.22 8.99 11.76
N PHE A 65 14.14 8.14 12.78
CA PHE A 65 12.87 7.63 13.29
C PHE A 65 11.97 8.78 13.78
N LEU A 66 12.48 9.69 14.61
CA LEU A 66 11.72 10.84 15.09
C LEU A 66 11.29 11.77 13.95
N PHE A 67 12.17 12.01 12.97
CA PHE A 67 11.86 12.84 11.80
C PHE A 67 10.66 12.28 11.01
N GLN A 68 10.66 10.98 10.73
CA GLN A 68 9.56 10.33 10.03
C GLN A 68 8.23 10.47 10.80
N GLN A 69 8.25 10.29 12.14
CA GLN A 69 7.03 10.46 12.95
C GLN A 69 6.55 11.92 12.99
N CYS A 70 7.49 12.89 13.03
CA CYS A 70 7.16 14.32 13.03
C CYS A 70 6.61 14.81 11.68
N ALA A 71 7.06 14.23 10.56
CA ALA A 71 6.68 14.67 9.22
C ALA A 71 5.15 14.63 9.04
N GLY A 72 4.51 13.51 9.33
CA GLY A 72 3.07 13.37 9.20
C GLY A 72 2.27 14.32 10.10
N ILE A 73 2.81 14.70 11.26
CA ILE A 73 2.14 15.62 12.21
C ILE A 73 2.24 17.07 11.73
N PHE A 74 3.45 17.53 11.41
CA PHE A 74 3.67 18.94 11.06
C PHE A 74 3.16 19.28 9.67
N ASP A 75 3.28 18.41 8.67
CA ASP A 75 2.70 18.62 7.35
C ASP A 75 1.17 18.75 7.44
N ARG A 76 0.50 17.92 8.24
CA ARG A 76 -0.96 18.05 8.48
C ARG A 76 -1.36 19.34 9.20
N ILE A 77 -0.53 19.85 10.11
CA ILE A 77 -0.76 21.15 10.77
C ILE A 77 -0.60 22.28 9.76
N ASP A 78 0.47 22.27 8.99
CA ASP A 78 0.75 23.31 7.99
C ASP A 78 -0.34 23.33 6.90
N ASP A 79 -0.78 22.18 6.38
CA ASP A 79 -1.91 22.05 5.45
C ASP A 79 -3.22 22.61 6.03
N THR A 80 -3.46 22.37 7.33
CA THR A 80 -4.64 22.89 8.03
C THR A 80 -4.61 24.40 8.15
N LEU A 81 -3.44 24.96 8.48
CA LEU A 81 -3.27 26.40 8.61
C LEU A 81 -3.40 27.11 7.24
N ASP A 82 -2.84 26.49 6.19
CA ASP A 82 -2.95 27.02 4.82
C ASP A 82 -4.40 26.98 4.32
N ALA A 83 -5.16 25.92 4.63
CA ALA A 83 -6.58 25.82 4.33
C ALA A 83 -7.41 26.91 5.04
N LEU A 84 -7.10 27.18 6.31
CA LEU A 84 -7.74 28.25 7.09
C LEU A 84 -7.39 29.65 6.53
N ALA A 85 -6.12 29.89 6.18
CA ALA A 85 -5.66 31.15 5.63
C ALA A 85 -6.24 31.45 4.24
N ALA A 86 -6.47 30.41 3.43
CA ALA A 86 -7.06 30.55 2.10
C ALA A 86 -8.57 30.82 2.10
N GLY A 87 -9.24 30.86 3.26
CA GLY A 87 -10.70 31.02 3.36
C GLY A 87 -11.50 29.92 2.64
N LYS A 88 -10.80 28.86 2.19
CA LYS A 88 -11.41 27.67 1.59
C LYS A 88 -11.87 26.79 2.73
N GLY A 89 -13.15 26.48 2.76
CA GLY A 89 -13.73 25.57 3.76
C GLY A 89 -12.83 24.35 3.97
N HIS A 90 -12.87 23.76 5.16
CA HIS A 90 -12.03 22.65 5.62
C HIS A 90 -11.79 21.61 4.50
N ARG A 91 -10.60 21.65 3.90
CA ARG A 91 -10.16 20.54 3.04
C ARG A 91 -9.72 19.40 3.94
N ILE A 92 -10.31 18.26 3.73
CA ILE A 92 -9.95 17.01 4.42
C ILE A 92 -9.00 16.25 3.50
N SER A 93 -7.75 16.07 3.92
CA SER A 93 -6.81 15.18 3.23
C SER A 93 -6.99 13.76 3.78
N LEU A 94 -7.11 12.78 2.89
CA LEU A 94 -7.19 11.36 3.20
C LEU A 94 -6.11 10.61 2.43
N THR A 95 -5.38 9.74 3.11
CA THR A 95 -4.42 8.85 2.47
C THR A 95 -4.96 7.42 2.45
N LEU A 96 -5.21 6.89 1.24
CA LEU A 96 -5.70 5.54 1.00
C LEU A 96 -4.58 4.62 0.54
N GLY A 97 -4.32 3.56 1.31
CA GLY A 97 -3.39 2.51 0.93
C GLY A 97 -4.09 1.31 0.29
N ALA A 98 -3.47 0.71 -0.73
CA ALA A 98 -3.93 -0.55 -1.32
C ALA A 98 -2.77 -1.29 -2.01
N PRO A 99 -2.86 -2.64 -2.19
CA PRO A 99 -1.99 -3.34 -3.12
C PRO A 99 -2.13 -2.75 -4.53
N ALA A 100 -1.02 -2.67 -5.26
CA ALA A 100 -0.94 -1.94 -6.53
C ALA A 100 -2.04 -2.33 -7.52
N GLU A 101 -2.35 -3.62 -7.64
CA GLU A 101 -3.36 -4.10 -8.60
C GLU A 101 -4.79 -3.73 -8.19
N PHE A 102 -5.16 -3.92 -6.92
CA PHE A 102 -6.47 -3.50 -6.43
C PHE A 102 -6.62 -1.98 -6.49
N GLY A 103 -5.59 -1.26 -6.05
CA GLY A 103 -5.56 0.20 -6.09
C GLY A 103 -5.80 0.75 -7.49
N SER A 104 -5.03 0.29 -8.49
CA SER A 104 -5.10 0.80 -9.86
C SER A 104 -6.32 0.30 -10.63
N SER A 105 -6.70 -0.96 -10.44
CA SER A 105 -7.77 -1.59 -11.23
C SER A 105 -9.16 -1.30 -10.71
N VAL A 106 -9.33 -1.14 -9.38
CA VAL A 106 -10.64 -1.03 -8.72
C VAL A 106 -10.77 0.30 -7.99
N LEU A 107 -9.89 0.56 -7.02
CA LEU A 107 -10.07 1.67 -6.09
C LEU A 107 -10.00 3.03 -6.80
N ILE A 108 -8.91 3.33 -7.51
CA ILE A 108 -8.73 4.62 -8.20
C ILE A 108 -9.85 4.85 -9.23
N LYS A 109 -10.19 3.85 -10.03
CA LYS A 109 -11.26 3.97 -11.04
C LYS A 109 -12.62 4.24 -10.39
N GLY A 110 -12.86 3.65 -9.23
CA GLY A 110 -14.14 3.78 -8.52
C GLY A 110 -14.28 5.06 -7.71
N MET A 111 -13.21 5.84 -7.48
CA MET A 111 -13.26 6.98 -6.56
C MET A 111 -13.87 8.26 -7.13
N ALA A 112 -13.98 8.41 -8.45
CA ALA A 112 -14.49 9.65 -9.05
C ALA A 112 -15.89 10.07 -8.54
N PRO A 113 -16.90 9.19 -8.39
CA PRO A 113 -18.20 9.59 -7.83
C PRO A 113 -18.11 10.08 -6.37
N PHE A 114 -17.22 9.50 -5.57
CA PHE A 114 -16.99 9.94 -4.18
C PHE A 114 -16.39 11.34 -4.16
N LEU A 115 -15.35 11.60 -4.93
CA LEU A 115 -14.68 12.91 -5.00
C LEU A 115 -15.63 14.00 -5.54
N ASN A 116 -16.47 13.69 -6.52
CA ASN A 116 -17.49 14.61 -7.02
C ASN A 116 -18.52 14.99 -5.95
N LYS A 117 -18.91 14.03 -5.10
CA LYS A 117 -19.84 14.26 -3.98
C LYS A 117 -19.20 15.00 -2.82
N HIS A 118 -17.88 14.86 -2.64
CA HIS A 118 -17.10 15.43 -1.53
C HIS A 118 -15.97 16.31 -2.05
N PRO A 119 -16.27 17.47 -2.72
CA PRO A 119 -15.25 18.29 -3.39
C PRO A 119 -14.23 18.95 -2.42
N HIS A 120 -14.52 18.91 -1.11
CA HIS A 120 -13.64 19.35 -0.05
C HIS A 120 -12.67 18.27 0.43
N VAL A 121 -12.82 17.02 -0.05
CA VAL A 121 -11.95 15.90 0.28
C VAL A 121 -10.87 15.77 -0.80
N HIS A 122 -9.61 15.83 -0.38
CA HIS A 122 -8.44 15.47 -1.18
C HIS A 122 -8.03 14.04 -0.84
N VAL A 123 -7.66 13.24 -1.83
CA VAL A 123 -7.29 11.84 -1.62
C VAL A 123 -5.95 11.57 -2.28
N ASP A 124 -5.00 11.12 -1.44
CA ASP A 124 -3.73 10.57 -1.88
C ASP A 124 -3.80 9.04 -1.89
N PHE A 125 -3.32 8.42 -2.96
CA PHE A 125 -3.29 6.97 -3.09
C PHE A 125 -1.86 6.46 -2.89
N PHE A 126 -1.70 5.56 -1.93
CA PHE A 126 -0.44 4.88 -1.65
C PHE A 126 -0.56 3.40 -2.06
N LEU A 127 0.13 3.02 -3.14
CA LEU A 127 0.06 1.68 -3.70
C LEU A 127 1.32 0.88 -3.36
N ASP A 128 1.23 0.07 -2.32
CA ASP A 128 2.36 -0.69 -1.76
C ASP A 128 1.88 -2.02 -1.17
N PRO A 129 2.69 -3.08 -1.16
CA PRO A 129 2.34 -4.33 -0.50
C PRO A 129 2.45 -4.29 1.04
N TYR A 130 3.10 -3.28 1.61
CA TYR A 130 3.34 -3.16 3.06
C TYR A 130 2.55 -2.00 3.66
N LEU A 131 1.29 -2.26 3.98
CA LEU A 131 0.31 -1.22 4.36
C LEU A 131 0.10 -1.06 5.86
N LEU A 132 0.36 -2.12 6.65
CA LEU A 132 0.05 -2.12 8.09
C LEU A 132 0.87 -1.08 8.87
N ALA A 133 2.19 -1.05 8.67
CA ALA A 133 3.04 -0.14 9.41
C ALA A 133 2.70 1.34 9.15
N PRO A 134 2.53 1.81 7.89
CA PRO A 134 2.07 3.16 7.60
C PRO A 134 0.66 3.48 8.17
N LEU A 135 -0.26 2.51 8.23
CA LEU A 135 -1.56 2.69 8.88
C LEU A 135 -1.41 2.88 10.40
N LEU A 136 -0.52 2.14 11.04
CA LEU A 136 -0.28 2.25 12.47
C LEU A 136 0.45 3.54 12.85
N SER A 137 1.34 4.06 11.99
CA SER A 137 2.06 5.34 12.20
C SER A 137 1.26 6.58 11.80
N ASP A 138 0.03 6.44 11.31
CA ASP A 138 -0.82 7.54 10.81
C ASP A 138 -0.37 8.16 9.47
N ASP A 139 0.53 7.51 8.76
CA ASP A 139 0.89 7.91 7.38
C ASP A 139 -0.23 7.54 6.39
N LEU A 140 -1.05 6.53 6.74
CA LEU A 140 -2.26 6.15 6.01
C LEU A 140 -3.48 6.26 6.92
N ASP A 141 -4.58 6.76 6.39
CA ASP A 141 -5.86 6.85 7.11
C ASP A 141 -6.70 5.59 6.97
N VAL A 142 -6.71 4.99 5.77
CA VAL A 142 -7.46 3.79 5.43
C VAL A 142 -6.61 2.91 4.52
N ILE A 143 -6.66 1.61 4.72
CA ILE A 143 -6.11 0.65 3.77
C ILE A 143 -7.16 -0.36 3.33
N VAL A 144 -7.03 -0.82 2.09
CA VAL A 144 -7.76 -1.97 1.57
C VAL A 144 -6.74 -3.06 1.28
N ASP A 145 -6.87 -4.21 1.94
CA ASP A 145 -5.86 -5.27 1.85
C ASP A 145 -6.49 -6.66 1.89
N CYS A 146 -5.89 -7.62 1.20
CA CYS A 146 -6.22 -9.04 1.27
C CYS A 146 -5.44 -9.76 2.39
N ILE A 147 -4.39 -9.15 2.94
CA ILE A 147 -3.67 -9.70 4.08
C ILE A 147 -4.48 -9.42 5.36
N PRO A 148 -4.78 -10.45 6.17
CA PRO A 148 -5.48 -10.26 7.44
C PRO A 148 -4.60 -9.49 8.43
N HIS A 149 -5.11 -8.38 8.96
CA HIS A 149 -4.46 -7.59 10.00
C HIS A 149 -5.27 -7.64 11.29
N VAL A 150 -4.63 -8.02 12.38
CA VAL A 150 -5.24 -8.03 13.73
C VAL A 150 -4.46 -7.07 14.61
N HIS A 151 -5.09 -6.00 15.03
CA HIS A 151 -4.50 -5.02 15.94
C HIS A 151 -5.60 -4.34 16.78
N GLU A 152 -5.33 -4.11 18.05
CA GLU A 152 -6.32 -3.58 19.00
C GLU A 152 -6.89 -2.20 18.65
N THR A 153 -6.11 -1.37 17.92
CA THR A 153 -6.52 -0.02 17.52
C THR A 153 -7.27 0.02 16.19
N LEU A 154 -7.35 -1.09 15.46
CA LEU A 154 -7.95 -1.15 14.13
C LEU A 154 -9.37 -1.69 14.16
N VAL A 155 -10.16 -1.20 13.20
CA VAL A 155 -11.43 -1.80 12.75
C VAL A 155 -11.15 -2.50 11.43
N CYS A 156 -11.68 -3.71 11.31
CA CYS A 156 -11.71 -4.49 10.08
C CYS A 156 -13.15 -4.50 9.54
N VAL A 157 -13.32 -4.01 8.32
CA VAL A 157 -14.61 -4.04 7.62
C VAL A 157 -14.48 -4.95 6.40
N PRO A 158 -15.18 -6.09 6.36
CA PRO A 158 -15.15 -6.98 5.20
C PRO A 158 -15.66 -6.26 3.95
N LEU A 159 -14.91 -6.40 2.85
CA LEU A 159 -15.25 -5.78 1.57
C LEU A 159 -15.81 -6.81 0.58
N MET A 160 -14.96 -7.71 0.08
CA MET A 160 -15.34 -8.72 -0.91
C MET A 160 -14.36 -9.88 -0.91
N ARG A 161 -14.76 -10.99 -1.55
CA ARG A 161 -13.85 -12.11 -1.83
C ARG A 161 -13.01 -11.79 -3.06
N GLU A 162 -11.73 -12.13 -3.01
CA GLU A 162 -10.81 -12.01 -4.14
C GLU A 162 -10.70 -13.37 -4.84
N GLU A 163 -11.38 -13.48 -5.97
CA GLU A 163 -11.34 -14.68 -6.80
C GLU A 163 -10.05 -14.71 -7.62
N TYR A 164 -9.47 -15.91 -7.77
CA TYR A 164 -8.26 -16.14 -8.55
C TYR A 164 -8.54 -17.06 -9.73
N VAL A 165 -7.76 -16.87 -10.81
CA VAL A 165 -7.82 -17.70 -12.01
C VAL A 165 -6.44 -18.12 -12.47
N VAL A 166 -6.36 -19.34 -13.02
CA VAL A 166 -5.18 -19.83 -13.73
C VAL A 166 -5.31 -19.44 -15.20
N ILE A 167 -4.30 -18.74 -15.74
CA ILE A 167 -4.34 -18.19 -17.09
C ILE A 167 -3.17 -18.64 -17.96
N ALA A 168 -3.43 -18.79 -19.24
CA ALA A 168 -2.40 -18.94 -20.28
C ALA A 168 -2.87 -18.33 -21.61
N SER A 169 -1.95 -18.07 -22.52
CA SER A 169 -2.33 -17.81 -23.92
C SER A 169 -2.82 -19.11 -24.57
N ARG A 170 -3.72 -18.99 -25.53
CA ARG A 170 -4.23 -20.15 -26.29
C ARG A 170 -3.10 -20.91 -26.98
N SER A 171 -2.12 -20.21 -27.54
CA SER A 171 -0.96 -20.85 -28.19
C SER A 171 -0.14 -21.66 -27.20
N TYR A 172 0.20 -21.10 -26.03
CA TYR A 172 0.97 -21.82 -25.02
C TYR A 172 0.24 -23.06 -24.50
N ALA A 173 -1.07 -22.91 -24.24
CA ALA A 173 -1.88 -24.04 -23.78
C ALA A 173 -1.96 -25.17 -24.83
N ALA A 174 -2.10 -24.82 -26.11
CA ALA A 174 -2.12 -25.78 -27.21
C ALA A 174 -0.76 -26.48 -27.40
N ASP A 175 0.34 -25.70 -27.44
CA ASP A 175 1.71 -26.23 -27.62
C ASP A 175 2.09 -27.20 -26.49
N ARG A 176 1.69 -26.89 -25.27
CA ARG A 176 1.93 -27.71 -24.09
C ARG A 176 0.85 -28.77 -23.84
N ARG A 177 -0.21 -28.77 -24.67
CA ARG A 177 -1.36 -29.70 -24.58
C ARG A 177 -1.94 -29.74 -23.17
N ILE A 178 -2.19 -28.57 -22.59
CA ILE A 178 -2.69 -28.45 -21.22
C ILE A 178 -4.19 -28.78 -21.22
N GLN A 179 -4.55 -29.88 -20.59
CA GLN A 179 -5.94 -30.33 -20.42
C GLN A 179 -6.28 -30.60 -18.95
N THR A 180 -5.30 -31.03 -18.18
CA THR A 180 -5.44 -31.37 -16.77
C THR A 180 -4.41 -30.63 -15.92
N ILE A 181 -4.64 -30.59 -14.61
CA ILE A 181 -3.70 -29.97 -13.64
C ILE A 181 -2.34 -30.67 -13.66
N ALA A 182 -2.30 -31.99 -13.88
CA ALA A 182 -1.06 -32.76 -13.99
C ALA A 182 -0.18 -32.30 -15.15
N ASP A 183 -0.75 -31.69 -16.20
CA ASP A 183 -0.01 -31.17 -17.33
C ASP A 183 0.84 -29.94 -16.98
N LEU A 184 0.58 -29.30 -15.84
CA LEU A 184 1.40 -28.20 -15.33
C LEU A 184 2.84 -28.66 -15.01
N SER A 185 3.06 -29.96 -14.75
CA SER A 185 4.39 -30.52 -14.52
C SER A 185 5.40 -30.26 -15.66
N ARG A 186 4.94 -30.04 -16.88
CA ARG A 186 5.74 -29.69 -18.05
C ARG A 186 5.65 -28.22 -18.48
N CYS A 187 5.02 -27.39 -17.62
CA CYS A 187 4.81 -25.98 -17.90
C CYS A 187 5.73 -25.08 -17.06
N ARG A 188 6.02 -23.92 -17.61
CA ARG A 188 6.61 -22.84 -16.84
C ARG A 188 5.51 -22.11 -16.07
N LEU A 189 5.71 -21.89 -14.76
CA LEU A 189 4.79 -21.10 -13.95
C LEU A 189 5.32 -19.68 -13.76
N LEU A 190 4.43 -18.71 -13.93
CA LEU A 190 4.71 -17.31 -13.67
C LEU A 190 4.24 -17.00 -12.24
N SER A 191 5.15 -16.57 -11.35
CA SER A 191 4.86 -16.38 -9.94
C SER A 191 5.60 -15.18 -9.36
N PHE A 192 5.06 -14.56 -8.31
CA PHE A 192 5.73 -13.52 -7.54
C PHE A 192 7.02 -14.01 -6.88
N ASP A 193 7.05 -15.25 -6.47
CA ASP A 193 8.15 -15.88 -5.76
C ASP A 193 8.49 -17.24 -6.36
N LYS A 194 9.72 -17.71 -6.11
CA LYS A 194 10.21 -19.00 -6.64
C LYS A 194 9.67 -20.21 -5.89
N ASP A 195 9.21 -19.99 -4.65
CA ASP A 195 8.72 -21.06 -3.75
C ASP A 195 7.22 -21.31 -3.92
N LEU A 196 6.60 -20.70 -4.94
CA LEU A 196 5.17 -20.84 -5.29
C LEU A 196 4.20 -20.47 -4.15
N ARG A 197 4.62 -19.62 -3.20
CA ARG A 197 3.72 -19.11 -2.15
C ARG A 197 2.57 -18.29 -2.72
N TRP A 198 2.79 -17.63 -3.85
CA TRP A 198 1.74 -16.94 -4.62
C TRP A 198 0.67 -17.90 -5.12
N TRP A 199 1.03 -19.15 -5.44
CA TRP A 199 0.12 -20.16 -5.91
C TRP A 199 -0.57 -20.97 -4.78
N LYS A 200 -0.33 -20.60 -3.52
CA LYS A 200 -0.78 -21.37 -2.34
C LYS A 200 -2.28 -21.68 -2.37
N ASN A 201 -3.13 -20.72 -2.78
CA ASN A 201 -4.57 -20.90 -2.81
C ASN A 201 -5.01 -21.94 -3.83
N PHE A 202 -4.34 -22.00 -4.98
CA PHE A 202 -4.55 -23.04 -5.98
C PHE A 202 -4.01 -24.39 -5.50
N ILE A 203 -2.77 -24.43 -5.03
CA ILE A 203 -2.13 -25.67 -4.56
C ILE A 203 -2.91 -26.28 -3.38
N ASN A 204 -3.36 -25.48 -2.43
CA ASN A 204 -4.13 -25.94 -1.27
C ASN A 204 -5.52 -26.47 -1.68
N ALA A 205 -6.13 -25.93 -2.73
CA ALA A 205 -7.38 -26.43 -3.27
C ALA A 205 -7.23 -27.83 -3.88
N LEU A 206 -6.01 -28.21 -4.28
CA LEU A 206 -5.68 -29.53 -4.84
C LEU A 206 -5.34 -30.57 -3.76
N ALA A 207 -5.41 -30.22 -2.48
CA ALA A 207 -4.99 -31.09 -1.37
C ALA A 207 -5.64 -32.48 -1.47
N GLY A 208 -4.80 -33.50 -1.71
CA GLY A 208 -5.22 -34.91 -1.86
C GLY A 208 -5.50 -35.37 -3.29
N HIS A 209 -5.36 -34.54 -4.34
CA HIS A 209 -5.77 -34.91 -5.69
C HIS A 209 -4.64 -35.04 -6.73
N ALA A 210 -3.46 -34.46 -6.54
CA ALA A 210 -2.35 -34.65 -7.47
C ALA A 210 -1.02 -34.18 -6.88
N ASP A 211 0.08 -34.80 -7.32
CA ASP A 211 1.41 -34.22 -7.19
C ASP A 211 1.47 -32.95 -8.06
N PHE A 212 1.42 -31.78 -7.40
CA PHE A 212 1.58 -30.50 -8.09
C PHE A 212 3.04 -30.31 -8.41
N GLY A 213 3.36 -30.21 -9.70
CA GLY A 213 4.71 -29.97 -10.21
C GLY A 213 4.72 -28.96 -11.35
N CYS A 214 5.90 -28.43 -11.66
CA CYS A 214 6.13 -27.56 -12.83
C CYS A 214 7.52 -27.81 -13.38
N ASP A 215 7.73 -27.44 -14.65
CA ASP A 215 9.04 -27.49 -15.30
C ASP A 215 9.99 -26.43 -14.70
N THR A 216 9.52 -25.19 -14.64
CA THR A 216 10.31 -24.05 -14.18
C THR A 216 9.41 -22.97 -13.60
N VAL A 217 9.91 -22.21 -12.61
CA VAL A 217 9.25 -21.03 -12.08
C VAL A 217 9.96 -19.77 -12.58
N ILE A 218 9.22 -18.94 -13.31
CA ILE A 218 9.66 -17.59 -13.71
C ILE A 218 9.14 -16.59 -12.69
N ARG A 219 10.06 -15.95 -11.95
CA ARG A 219 9.69 -14.94 -10.96
C ARG A 219 9.39 -13.60 -11.64
N ILE A 220 8.19 -13.06 -11.38
CA ILE A 220 7.75 -11.74 -11.85
C ILE A 220 7.05 -11.04 -10.68
N SER A 221 7.62 -9.96 -10.16
CA SER A 221 7.14 -9.25 -8.95
C SER A 221 6.00 -8.25 -9.22
N SER A 222 5.09 -8.56 -10.15
CA SER A 222 3.94 -7.73 -10.51
C SER A 222 2.87 -8.58 -11.17
N VAL A 223 1.60 -8.44 -10.76
CA VAL A 223 0.46 -9.15 -11.39
C VAL A 223 0.36 -8.77 -12.86
N ARG A 224 0.46 -7.49 -13.20
CA ARG A 224 0.44 -7.04 -14.60
C ARG A 224 1.61 -7.66 -15.40
N GLY A 225 2.77 -7.80 -14.77
CA GLY A 225 3.91 -8.50 -15.39
C GLY A 225 3.60 -9.98 -15.64
N ILE A 226 2.96 -10.68 -14.72
CA ILE A 226 2.52 -12.08 -14.89
C ILE A 226 1.52 -12.17 -16.05
N ILE A 227 0.53 -11.29 -16.12
CA ILE A 227 -0.45 -11.24 -17.23
C ILE A 227 0.26 -11.01 -18.57
N ASN A 228 1.16 -10.04 -18.64
CA ASN A 228 1.95 -9.78 -19.86
C ASN A 228 2.83 -10.96 -20.25
N GLY A 229 3.42 -11.66 -19.28
CA GLY A 229 4.17 -12.89 -19.51
C GLY A 229 3.30 -14.01 -20.09
N ALA A 230 2.07 -14.17 -19.57
CA ALA A 230 1.10 -15.14 -20.10
C ALA A 230 0.67 -14.77 -21.54
N LEU A 231 0.40 -13.49 -21.82
CA LEU A 231 0.10 -12.97 -23.16
C LEU A 231 1.25 -13.24 -24.14
N ALA A 232 2.48 -13.09 -23.69
CA ALA A 232 3.70 -13.38 -24.47
C ALA A 232 4.02 -14.89 -24.57
N SER A 233 3.12 -15.78 -24.14
CA SER A 233 3.30 -17.24 -24.14
C SER A 233 4.54 -17.71 -23.36
N MET A 234 4.92 -16.98 -22.30
CA MET A 234 6.07 -17.36 -21.47
C MET A 234 5.74 -18.52 -20.52
N GLY A 235 4.46 -18.66 -20.11
CA GLY A 235 4.04 -19.68 -19.16
C GLY A 235 2.61 -19.54 -18.72
N VAL A 236 2.27 -20.23 -17.62
CA VAL A 236 0.97 -20.23 -16.96
C VAL A 236 1.03 -19.28 -15.76
N GLY A 237 0.07 -18.36 -15.64
CA GLY A 237 -0.03 -17.41 -14.54
C GLY A 237 -1.19 -17.75 -13.60
N PHE A 238 -1.11 -17.31 -12.35
CA PHE A 238 -2.18 -17.35 -11.36
C PHE A 238 -2.38 -15.93 -10.84
N VAL A 239 -3.56 -15.35 -11.06
CA VAL A 239 -3.82 -13.93 -10.83
C VAL A 239 -5.23 -13.69 -10.31
N PRO A 240 -5.48 -12.56 -9.60
CA PRO A 240 -6.84 -12.14 -9.28
C PRO A 240 -7.66 -11.93 -10.56
N LYS A 241 -8.86 -12.51 -10.60
CA LYS A 241 -9.73 -12.55 -11.79
C LYS A 241 -10.05 -11.15 -12.34
N TYR A 242 -10.31 -10.18 -11.46
CA TYR A 242 -10.63 -8.81 -11.86
C TYR A 242 -9.49 -8.10 -12.62
N THR A 243 -8.25 -8.58 -12.53
CA THR A 243 -7.10 -7.96 -13.21
C THR A 243 -6.96 -8.37 -14.67
N VAL A 244 -7.68 -9.42 -15.08
CA VAL A 244 -7.49 -10.09 -16.38
C VAL A 244 -8.79 -10.26 -17.18
N LEU A 245 -9.91 -9.67 -16.73
CA LEU A 245 -11.23 -9.82 -17.36
C LEU A 245 -11.21 -9.47 -18.84
N LYS A 246 -10.56 -8.35 -19.23
CA LYS A 246 -10.49 -7.90 -20.62
C LYS A 246 -9.75 -8.89 -21.52
N GLU A 247 -8.68 -9.46 -21.05
CA GLU A 247 -7.87 -10.44 -21.78
C GLU A 247 -8.61 -11.77 -21.93
N LEU A 248 -9.42 -12.15 -20.93
CA LEU A 248 -10.30 -13.31 -21.01
C LEU A 248 -11.47 -13.06 -21.97
N GLU A 249 -12.18 -11.93 -21.87
CA GLU A 249 -13.28 -11.56 -22.75
C GLU A 249 -12.87 -11.43 -24.22
N SER A 250 -11.69 -10.86 -24.46
CA SER A 250 -11.14 -10.73 -25.82
C SER A 250 -10.57 -12.05 -26.37
N GLY A 251 -10.45 -13.09 -25.53
CA GLY A 251 -9.90 -14.36 -25.89
C GLY A 251 -8.37 -14.37 -26.11
N GLN A 252 -7.66 -13.29 -25.74
CA GLN A 252 -6.20 -13.21 -25.77
C GLN A 252 -5.58 -14.17 -24.74
N LEU A 253 -6.21 -14.31 -23.59
CA LEU A 253 -5.92 -15.33 -22.60
C LEU A 253 -7.12 -16.26 -22.43
N MET A 254 -6.87 -17.43 -21.91
CA MET A 254 -7.89 -18.39 -21.51
C MET A 254 -7.72 -18.74 -20.04
N GLU A 255 -8.83 -18.96 -19.36
CA GLU A 255 -8.90 -19.54 -18.04
C GLU A 255 -8.65 -21.06 -18.16
N LEU A 256 -7.69 -21.56 -17.41
CA LEU A 256 -7.41 -22.99 -17.29
C LEU A 256 -8.11 -23.52 -16.04
N PHE A 257 -8.63 -24.74 -16.14
CA PHE A 257 -9.26 -25.45 -15.01
C PHE A 257 -10.42 -24.69 -14.35
N PRO A 258 -11.40 -24.16 -15.10
CA PRO A 258 -12.48 -23.33 -14.57
C PRO A 258 -13.35 -24.07 -13.53
N ASP A 259 -13.37 -25.40 -13.56
CA ASP A 259 -14.13 -26.23 -12.62
C ASP A 259 -13.36 -26.50 -11.31
N THR A 260 -12.14 -26.00 -11.18
CA THR A 260 -11.35 -26.16 -9.95
C THR A 260 -11.76 -25.10 -8.95
N GLU A 261 -12.32 -25.51 -7.82
CA GLU A 261 -12.65 -24.60 -6.73
C GLU A 261 -11.38 -24.11 -6.04
N VAL A 262 -10.98 -22.88 -6.34
CA VAL A 262 -9.80 -22.22 -5.77
C VAL A 262 -10.18 -21.52 -4.46
N LEU A 263 -9.31 -21.58 -3.46
CA LEU A 263 -9.50 -20.82 -2.23
C LEU A 263 -9.36 -19.32 -2.52
N ASN A 264 -10.33 -18.56 -2.06
CA ASN A 264 -10.39 -17.10 -2.24
C ASN A 264 -9.83 -16.38 -1.02
N ASP A 265 -9.10 -15.31 -1.23
CA ASP A 265 -8.72 -14.39 -0.16
C ASP A 265 -9.90 -13.44 0.16
N GLN A 266 -9.90 -12.89 1.37
CA GLN A 266 -10.88 -11.89 1.78
C GLN A 266 -10.24 -10.51 1.75
N ILE A 267 -10.69 -9.65 0.86
CA ILE A 267 -10.30 -8.23 0.86
C ILE A 267 -11.08 -7.53 1.97
N ASN A 268 -10.37 -6.76 2.78
CA ASN A 268 -10.93 -6.01 3.90
C ASN A 268 -10.49 -4.55 3.84
N ILE A 269 -11.29 -3.67 4.44
CA ILE A 269 -10.95 -2.29 4.72
C ILE A 269 -10.48 -2.21 6.17
N TYR A 270 -9.34 -1.58 6.41
CA TYR A 270 -8.81 -1.33 7.75
C TYR A 270 -8.61 0.15 7.98
N LEU A 271 -8.98 0.62 9.16
CA LEU A 271 -8.74 1.97 9.62
C LEU A 271 -8.68 2.01 11.14
N LYS A 272 -8.16 3.10 11.71
CA LYS A 272 -8.13 3.23 13.17
C LYS A 272 -9.52 3.43 13.75
N LYS A 273 -9.81 2.79 14.88
CA LYS A 273 -11.10 2.89 15.62
C LYS A 273 -11.54 4.35 15.84
N ARG A 274 -10.59 5.23 16.15
CA ARG A 274 -10.86 6.66 16.39
C ARG A 274 -11.41 7.42 15.17
N ASN A 275 -11.24 6.89 13.97
CA ASN A 275 -11.68 7.50 12.71
C ASN A 275 -13.00 6.91 12.22
N PHE A 276 -13.38 5.70 12.67
CA PHE A 276 -14.46 4.90 12.09
C PHE A 276 -15.81 5.64 11.99
N GLU A 277 -16.14 6.45 13.00
CA GLU A 277 -17.41 7.21 13.06
C GLU A 277 -17.25 8.67 12.61
N LYS A 278 -16.04 9.14 12.32
CA LYS A 278 -15.80 10.53 11.97
C LYS A 278 -15.98 10.77 10.48
N PRO A 279 -16.65 11.86 10.05
CA PRO A 279 -16.66 12.24 8.65
C PRO A 279 -15.21 12.50 8.14
N PRO A 280 -14.89 12.11 6.89
CA PRO A 280 -15.75 11.51 5.89
C PRO A 280 -15.70 9.97 5.85
N PHE A 281 -15.08 9.29 6.83
CA PHE A 281 -14.80 7.85 6.79
C PHE A 281 -16.05 6.96 6.60
N PRO A 282 -17.19 7.19 7.28
CA PRO A 282 -18.38 6.36 7.07
C PRO A 282 -18.87 6.39 5.61
N ASP A 283 -18.83 7.57 4.98
CA ASP A 283 -19.24 7.73 3.59
C ASP A 283 -18.23 7.09 2.64
N LEU A 284 -16.93 7.24 2.92
CA LEU A 284 -15.85 6.59 2.17
C LEU A 284 -15.98 5.07 2.22
N ILE A 285 -16.16 4.48 3.41
CA ILE A 285 -16.32 3.04 3.59
C ILE A 285 -17.55 2.55 2.82
N ARG A 286 -18.67 3.24 2.92
CA ARG A 286 -19.89 2.90 2.18
C ARG A 286 -19.66 2.94 0.69
N HIS A 287 -18.94 3.95 0.21
CA HIS A 287 -18.59 4.09 -1.20
C HIS A 287 -17.69 2.94 -1.67
N ILE A 288 -16.58 2.66 -0.96
CA ILE A 288 -15.68 1.55 -1.31
C ILE A 288 -16.44 0.22 -1.33
N ARG A 289 -17.34 -0.03 -0.37
CA ARG A 289 -18.19 -1.23 -0.35
C ARG A 289 -19.18 -1.34 -1.51
N SER A 290 -19.49 -0.23 -2.17
CA SER A 290 -20.38 -0.21 -3.35
C SER A 290 -19.65 -0.49 -4.67
N LEU A 291 -18.30 -0.49 -4.67
CA LEU A 291 -17.51 -0.77 -5.85
C LEU A 291 -17.71 -2.23 -6.30
N ARG A 292 -17.79 -2.41 -7.60
CA ARG A 292 -17.93 -3.72 -8.25
C ARG A 292 -16.62 -4.07 -8.94
N LEU A 293 -16.28 -5.35 -8.94
CA LEU A 293 -15.22 -5.91 -9.78
C LEU A 293 -15.82 -6.13 -11.17
N HIS A 294 -15.52 -5.23 -12.11
CA HIS A 294 -15.96 -5.33 -13.52
C HIS A 294 -14.75 -5.46 -14.42
#